data_e977ba216828e3922ec538e2a01c1ac4
#
_entry.id   e977ba216828e3922ec538e2a01c1ac4
#
_cell.length_a   1.000
_cell.length_b   1.000
_cell.length_c   1.000
_cell.angle_alpha   90.00
_cell.angle_beta   90.00
_cell.angle_gamma   90.00
#
_symmetry.space_group_name_H-M   'P 1'
#
loop_
_entity.id
_entity.type
_entity.pdbx_description
1 polymer ?
#
loop_
_entity_poly.entity_id
_entity_poly.type
_entity_poly.pdbx_seq_one_letter_code
_entity_poly.pdbx_strand_id
1 'polypeptide(L)'
;MDDTLTLPQLQRSLRRMHWMIVGLFVLVAALAAATTWLALQRHAPLHVDALTTRRLQVLDDRGVVRVEITQDGSEDGRRSRAAGLLIFDRTGAERGGISTFDDGSASLALDAPVGRGEARVRDRAGLRVDADGSSQLLLTDNLTRGVVRLRAQGEGGGGVDLFKWDMERHILQTRTLSHDGEELSQAPFGQ
;
A
#
# COMPACT_ATOMS: atom_id res chain seq x y z
N MET A 1 -58.17 -51.90 14.33
CA MET A 1 -57.59 -52.01 12.99
C MET A 1 -56.11 -52.32 13.22
N ASP A 2 -55.76 -53.60 13.22
CA ASP A 2 -54.38 -54.03 13.40
C ASP A 2 -53.71 -54.05 12.02
N ASP A 3 -52.91 -52.95 11.71
CA ASP A 3 -52.04 -52.93 10.55
C ASP A 3 -50.76 -53.71 10.83
N THR A 4 -50.91 -55.05 10.91
CA THR A 4 -49.77 -55.98 11.00
C THR A 4 -49.08 -56.02 9.62
N LEU A 5 -47.94 -55.28 9.49
CA LEU A 5 -47.09 -55.34 8.30
C LEU A 5 -46.72 -56.81 8.02
N THR A 6 -46.96 -57.24 6.79
CA THR A 6 -46.59 -58.62 6.38
C THR A 6 -45.04 -58.67 6.19
N LEU A 7 -44.44 -59.83 6.48
CA LEU A 7 -43.00 -60.10 6.38
C LEU A 7 -42.38 -59.60 5.07
N PRO A 8 -43.00 -59.72 3.86
CA PRO A 8 -42.49 -59.22 2.62
C PRO A 8 -42.47 -57.65 2.54
N GLN A 9 -43.43 -56.98 3.19
CA GLN A 9 -43.50 -55.54 3.25
C GLN A 9 -42.39 -54.99 4.14
N LEU A 10 -42.11 -55.63 5.25
CA LEU A 10 -41.03 -55.28 6.18
C LEU A 10 -39.64 -55.38 5.47
N GLN A 11 -39.40 -56.49 4.74
CA GLN A 11 -38.19 -56.74 4.01
C GLN A 11 -37.96 -55.66 2.90
N ARG A 12 -39.01 -55.26 2.18
CA ARG A 12 -38.92 -54.19 1.17
C ARG A 12 -38.60 -52.82 1.81
N SER A 13 -39.20 -52.50 2.95
CA SER A 13 -38.95 -51.29 3.70
C SER A 13 -37.50 -51.23 4.20
N LEU A 14 -37.00 -52.32 4.82
CA LEU A 14 -35.62 -52.44 5.27
C LEU A 14 -34.61 -52.27 4.10
N ARG A 15 -34.91 -52.89 2.96
CA ARG A 15 -34.04 -52.77 1.77
C ARG A 15 -34.03 -51.35 1.22
N ARG A 16 -35.16 -50.62 1.21
CA ARG A 16 -35.23 -49.20 0.82
C ARG A 16 -34.44 -48.32 1.80
N MET A 17 -34.61 -48.55 3.09
CA MET A 17 -33.90 -47.81 4.13
C MET A 17 -32.39 -48.05 4.03
N HIS A 18 -31.95 -49.28 3.79
CA HIS A 18 -30.54 -49.59 3.55
C HIS A 18 -29.97 -48.80 2.35
N TRP A 19 -30.67 -48.80 1.22
CA TRP A 19 -30.24 -48.03 0.03
C TRP A 19 -30.25 -46.51 0.27
N MET A 20 -31.18 -45.97 1.02
CA MET A 20 -31.18 -44.56 1.41
C MET A 20 -29.98 -44.22 2.31
N ILE A 21 -29.64 -45.06 3.27
CA ILE A 21 -28.47 -44.89 4.13
C ILE A 21 -27.18 -44.95 3.30
N VAL A 22 -27.03 -45.90 2.40
CA VAL A 22 -25.88 -46.01 1.50
C VAL A 22 -25.79 -44.76 0.61
N GLY A 23 -26.90 -44.31 0.04
CA GLY A 23 -26.94 -43.08 -0.78
C GLY A 23 -26.53 -41.86 0.02
N LEU A 24 -26.98 -41.75 1.27
CA LEU A 24 -26.58 -40.63 2.14
C LEU A 24 -25.08 -40.65 2.47
N PHE A 25 -24.50 -41.83 2.76
CA PHE A 25 -23.06 -41.97 2.98
C PHE A 25 -22.24 -41.57 1.75
N VAL A 26 -22.66 -41.98 0.55
CA VAL A 26 -21.98 -41.58 -0.71
C VAL A 26 -22.06 -40.09 -0.91
N LEU A 27 -23.21 -39.46 -0.66
CA LEU A 27 -23.38 -38.00 -0.77
C LEU A 27 -22.48 -37.26 0.21
N VAL A 28 -22.42 -37.67 1.47
CA VAL A 28 -21.55 -37.04 2.49
C VAL A 28 -20.08 -37.21 2.12
N ALA A 29 -19.66 -38.37 1.63
CA ALA A 29 -18.29 -38.59 1.17
C ALA A 29 -17.94 -37.71 -0.04
N ALA A 30 -18.86 -37.56 -1.00
CA ALA A 30 -18.66 -36.67 -2.15
C ALA A 30 -18.55 -35.20 -1.75
N LEU A 31 -19.39 -34.73 -0.83
CA LEU A 31 -19.31 -33.37 -0.28
C LEU A 31 -18.00 -33.14 0.48
N ALA A 32 -17.57 -34.10 1.30
CA ALA A 32 -16.29 -34.02 2.01
C ALA A 32 -15.10 -33.96 1.03
N ALA A 33 -15.10 -34.75 -0.02
CA ALA A 33 -14.09 -34.73 -1.06
C ALA A 33 -14.09 -33.39 -1.82
N ALA A 34 -15.26 -32.86 -2.17
CA ALA A 34 -15.39 -31.57 -2.86
C ALA A 34 -14.90 -30.40 -1.98
N THR A 35 -15.25 -30.39 -0.69
CA THR A 35 -14.77 -29.35 0.25
C THR A 35 -13.27 -29.43 0.46
N THR A 36 -12.71 -30.62 0.58
CA THR A 36 -11.25 -30.82 0.69
C THR A 36 -10.53 -30.35 -0.60
N TRP A 37 -11.06 -30.69 -1.75
CA TRP A 37 -10.55 -30.24 -3.05
C TRP A 37 -10.54 -28.71 -3.17
N LEU A 38 -11.66 -28.06 -2.85
CA LEU A 38 -11.76 -26.60 -2.84
C LEU A 38 -10.79 -25.95 -1.84
N ALA A 39 -10.60 -26.54 -0.66
CA ALA A 39 -9.65 -26.05 0.32
C ALA A 39 -8.19 -26.13 -0.18
N LEU A 40 -7.83 -27.22 -0.85
CA LEU A 40 -6.51 -27.39 -1.44
C LEU A 40 -6.24 -26.39 -2.59
N GLN A 41 -7.25 -26.09 -3.41
CA GLN A 41 -7.11 -25.11 -4.49
C GLN A 41 -6.91 -23.68 -3.99
N ARG A 42 -7.42 -23.33 -2.81
CA ARG A 42 -7.23 -21.98 -2.22
C ARG A 42 -5.77 -21.64 -1.89
N HIS A 43 -4.92 -22.64 -1.77
CA HIS A 43 -3.49 -22.48 -1.48
C HIS A 43 -2.61 -22.63 -2.72
N ALA A 44 -3.18 -22.92 -3.88
CA ALA A 44 -2.41 -22.95 -5.10
C ALA A 44 -1.99 -21.52 -5.52
N PRO A 45 -0.72 -21.29 -5.89
CA PRO A 45 -0.29 -20.00 -6.37
C PRO A 45 -1.08 -19.62 -7.65
N LEU A 46 -1.55 -18.38 -7.69
CA LEU A 46 -2.24 -17.84 -8.86
C LEU A 46 -1.20 -17.48 -9.92
N HIS A 47 -1.19 -18.19 -11.04
CA HIS A 47 -0.38 -17.86 -12.21
C HIS A 47 -1.28 -17.20 -13.25
N VAL A 48 -1.05 -15.91 -13.52
CA VAL A 48 -1.79 -15.14 -14.52
C VAL A 48 -0.79 -14.34 -15.37
N ASP A 49 -1.05 -14.25 -16.66
CA ASP A 49 -0.23 -13.46 -17.59
C ASP A 49 -0.45 -11.95 -17.37
N ALA A 50 -1.64 -11.56 -16.94
CA ALA A 50 -1.99 -10.18 -16.66
C ALA A 50 -3.06 -10.10 -15.55
N LEU A 51 -2.96 -9.11 -14.69
CA LEU A 51 -3.93 -8.78 -13.65
C LEU A 51 -4.40 -7.34 -13.83
N THR A 52 -5.69 -7.12 -14.14
CA THR A 52 -6.30 -5.80 -14.18
C THR A 52 -7.20 -5.63 -12.95
N THR A 53 -6.85 -4.67 -12.10
CA THR A 53 -7.59 -4.38 -10.88
C THR A 53 -7.51 -2.90 -10.54
N ARG A 54 -8.48 -2.38 -9.81
CA ARG A 54 -8.48 -1.01 -9.28
C ARG A 54 -7.71 -0.88 -7.98
N ARG A 55 -7.53 -1.98 -7.26
CA ARG A 55 -6.82 -2.04 -5.99
C ARG A 55 -6.17 -3.40 -5.80
N LEU A 56 -4.91 -3.41 -5.43
CA LEU A 56 -4.17 -4.60 -5.05
C LEU A 56 -3.55 -4.39 -3.68
N GLN A 57 -3.72 -5.36 -2.78
CA GLN A 57 -3.14 -5.33 -1.44
C GLN A 57 -2.30 -6.57 -1.20
N VAL A 58 -1.13 -6.38 -0.60
CA VAL A 58 -0.30 -7.45 -0.04
C VAL A 58 -0.43 -7.39 1.48
N LEU A 59 -0.88 -8.49 2.06
CA LEU A 59 -1.05 -8.63 3.51
C LEU A 59 0.11 -9.44 4.09
N ASP A 60 0.47 -9.13 5.35
CA ASP A 60 1.35 -10.00 6.11
C ASP A 60 0.56 -11.19 6.75
N ASP A 61 1.26 -12.05 7.49
CA ASP A 61 0.72 -13.22 8.18
C ASP A 61 -0.35 -12.89 9.25
N ARG A 62 -0.46 -11.62 9.66
CA ARG A 62 -1.46 -11.12 10.60
C ARG A 62 -2.64 -10.43 9.91
N GLY A 63 -2.64 -10.36 8.58
CA GLY A 63 -3.64 -9.66 7.79
C GLY A 63 -3.46 -8.14 7.75
N VAL A 64 -2.29 -7.61 8.16
CA VAL A 64 -1.99 -6.18 8.04
C VAL A 64 -1.55 -5.89 6.61
N VAL A 65 -2.13 -4.84 6.01
CA VAL A 65 -1.71 -4.36 4.68
C VAL A 65 -0.27 -3.85 4.77
N ARG A 66 0.61 -4.38 3.91
CA ARG A 66 2.03 -4.02 3.83
C ARG A 66 2.38 -3.26 2.56
N VAL A 67 1.66 -3.55 1.49
CA VAL A 67 1.76 -2.84 0.21
C VAL A 67 0.35 -2.67 -0.34
N GLU A 68 0.08 -1.51 -0.91
CA GLU A 68 -1.16 -1.24 -1.63
C GLU A 68 -0.86 -0.53 -2.94
N ILE A 69 -1.47 -0.98 -4.03
CA ILE A 69 -1.48 -0.29 -5.31
C ILE A 69 -2.90 0.18 -5.54
N THR A 70 -3.09 1.50 -5.64
CA THR A 70 -4.42 2.12 -5.72
C THR A 70 -4.34 3.54 -6.28
N GLN A 71 -5.49 4.17 -6.45
CA GLN A 71 -5.64 5.59 -6.73
C GLN A 71 -6.51 6.23 -5.64
N ASP A 72 -6.21 7.47 -5.28
CA ASP A 72 -7.03 8.26 -4.35
C ASP A 72 -8.46 8.39 -4.86
N GLY A 73 -9.42 8.33 -3.95
CA GLY A 73 -10.83 8.53 -4.24
C GLY A 73 -11.11 9.95 -4.78
N SER A 74 -12.11 10.08 -5.64
CA SER A 74 -12.55 11.39 -6.15
C SER A 74 -13.18 12.30 -5.08
N GLU A 75 -13.57 11.71 -3.94
CA GLU A 75 -14.28 12.39 -2.85
C GLU A 75 -13.35 13.02 -1.80
N ASP A 76 -12.03 12.76 -1.88
CA ASP A 76 -11.05 13.20 -0.88
C ASP A 76 -10.78 14.71 -0.90
N GLY A 77 -11.43 15.47 -1.77
CA GLY A 77 -11.33 16.93 -1.86
C GLY A 77 -9.93 17.44 -2.21
N ARG A 78 -9.02 16.56 -2.62
CA ARG A 78 -7.66 16.89 -3.05
C ARG A 78 -7.68 17.56 -4.42
N ARG A 79 -6.84 18.59 -4.61
CA ARG A 79 -6.70 19.25 -5.92
C ARG A 79 -6.07 18.33 -6.97
N SER A 80 -5.23 17.40 -6.54
CA SER A 80 -4.56 16.42 -7.38
C SER A 80 -4.58 15.08 -6.66
N ARG A 81 -5.07 14.03 -7.33
CA ARG A 81 -5.15 12.68 -6.78
C ARG A 81 -3.88 11.93 -7.10
N ALA A 82 -3.42 11.14 -6.15
CA ALA A 82 -2.30 10.24 -6.36
C ALA A 82 -2.78 8.88 -6.86
N ALA A 83 -2.04 8.30 -7.80
CA ALA A 83 -2.18 6.91 -8.22
C ALA A 83 -0.81 6.25 -8.12
N GLY A 84 -0.70 5.16 -7.37
CA GLY A 84 0.60 4.56 -7.14
C GLY A 84 0.63 3.41 -6.16
N LEU A 85 1.82 3.15 -5.64
CA LEU A 85 2.13 2.13 -4.67
C LEU A 85 2.44 2.76 -3.32
N LEU A 86 1.75 2.32 -2.27
CA LEU A 86 1.98 2.71 -0.88
C LEU A 86 2.60 1.55 -0.10
N ILE A 87 3.50 1.85 0.80
CA ILE A 87 4.14 0.89 1.72
C ILE A 87 3.78 1.23 3.16
N PHE A 88 3.53 0.18 3.94
CA PHE A 88 3.08 0.28 5.33
C PHE A 88 4.00 -0.53 6.25
N ASP A 89 4.12 -0.08 7.49
CA ASP A 89 4.82 -0.84 8.53
C ASP A 89 3.93 -1.93 9.15
N ARG A 90 4.47 -2.63 10.16
CA ARG A 90 3.77 -3.73 10.84
C ARG A 90 2.53 -3.28 11.63
N THR A 91 2.37 -1.99 11.87
CA THR A 91 1.21 -1.41 12.56
C THR A 91 0.12 -0.96 11.59
N GLY A 92 0.38 -1.04 10.26
CA GLY A 92 -0.48 -0.51 9.22
C GLY A 92 -0.30 1.00 9.00
N ALA A 93 0.72 1.62 9.61
CA ALA A 93 1.04 3.01 9.34
C ALA A 93 1.83 3.14 8.03
N GLU A 94 1.44 4.10 7.21
CA GLU A 94 2.14 4.43 5.97
C GLU A 94 3.60 4.82 6.24
N ARG A 95 4.51 4.33 5.40
CA ARG A 95 5.94 4.56 5.47
C ARG A 95 6.51 5.14 4.18
N GLY A 96 5.64 5.46 3.24
CA GLY A 96 5.96 6.11 1.98
C GLY A 96 5.33 5.43 0.78
N GLY A 97 5.72 5.88 -0.41
CA GLY A 97 5.19 5.35 -1.66
C GLY A 97 5.83 5.94 -2.90
N ILE A 98 5.37 5.47 -4.04
CA ILE A 98 5.69 5.97 -5.37
C ILE A 98 4.35 6.26 -6.05
N SER A 99 4.15 7.50 -6.51
CA SER A 99 2.88 7.92 -7.09
C SER A 99 3.08 8.88 -8.25
N THR A 100 2.12 8.87 -9.17
CA THR A 100 1.86 9.93 -10.14
C THR A 100 0.61 10.69 -9.72
N PHE A 101 0.50 11.94 -10.12
CA PHE A 101 -0.58 12.85 -9.74
C PHE A 101 -1.34 13.36 -10.96
N ASP A 102 -2.61 13.76 -10.77
CA ASP A 102 -3.45 14.31 -11.84
C ASP A 102 -2.87 15.62 -12.42
N ASP A 103 -1.99 16.32 -11.70
CA ASP A 103 -1.29 17.52 -12.17
C ASP A 103 -0.09 17.22 -13.08
N GLY A 104 0.19 15.95 -13.37
CA GLY A 104 1.29 15.49 -14.19
C GLY A 104 2.61 15.32 -13.45
N SER A 105 2.67 15.58 -12.16
CA SER A 105 3.86 15.33 -11.34
C SER A 105 3.96 13.85 -10.91
N ALA A 106 5.16 13.45 -10.49
CA ALA A 106 5.43 12.13 -9.91
C ALA A 106 6.31 12.29 -8.66
N SER A 107 6.12 11.41 -7.68
CA SER A 107 6.94 11.43 -6.48
C SER A 107 7.25 10.03 -5.94
N LEU A 108 8.37 9.95 -5.22
CA LEU A 108 8.72 8.89 -4.29
C LEU A 108 8.96 9.54 -2.94
N ALA A 109 8.27 9.07 -1.91
CA ALA A 109 8.44 9.59 -0.55
C ALA A 109 8.70 8.44 0.44
N LEU A 110 9.53 8.72 1.45
CA LEU A 110 9.78 7.83 2.58
C LEU A 110 9.54 8.57 3.88
N ASP A 111 8.69 7.99 4.72
CA ASP A 111 8.20 8.60 5.96
C ASP A 111 8.98 8.16 7.19
N ALA A 112 9.08 9.07 8.17
CA ALA A 112 9.43 8.69 9.53
C ALA A 112 8.38 7.74 10.13
N PRO A 113 8.78 6.87 11.09
CA PRO A 113 7.82 6.13 11.91
C PRO A 113 6.87 7.08 12.64
N VAL A 114 5.62 6.60 12.86
CA VAL A 114 4.66 7.33 13.71
C VAL A 114 5.28 7.61 15.09
N GLY A 115 5.08 8.83 15.58
CA GLY A 115 5.63 9.27 16.86
C GLY A 115 7.10 9.74 16.80
N ARG A 116 7.69 9.82 15.60
CA ARG A 116 9.03 10.40 15.41
C ARG A 116 8.93 11.73 14.67
N GLY A 117 9.26 12.80 15.36
CA GLY A 117 9.28 14.17 14.82
C GLY A 117 7.89 14.79 14.68
N GLU A 118 7.74 15.69 13.70
CA GLU A 118 6.48 16.38 13.40
C GLU A 118 5.40 15.39 12.91
N ALA A 119 4.21 15.48 13.50
CA ALA A 119 3.13 14.55 13.21
C ALA A 119 2.37 14.84 11.90
N ARG A 120 2.36 16.10 11.45
CA ARG A 120 1.60 16.53 10.28
C ARG A 120 2.25 16.16 8.96
N VAL A 121 3.59 16.23 8.92
CA VAL A 121 4.38 15.90 7.73
C VAL A 121 5.47 14.95 8.16
N ARG A 122 5.41 13.70 7.69
CA ARG A 122 6.35 12.66 8.09
C ARG A 122 7.40 12.36 7.03
N ASP A 123 7.29 12.95 5.83
CA ASP A 123 8.26 12.77 4.75
C ASP A 123 9.67 13.15 5.23
N ARG A 124 10.61 12.22 5.08
CA ARG A 124 12.03 12.42 5.45
C ARG A 124 12.95 12.40 4.25
N ALA A 125 12.55 11.68 3.22
CA ALA A 125 13.22 11.69 1.94
C ALA A 125 12.17 11.69 0.84
N GLY A 126 12.25 12.62 -0.09
CA GLY A 126 11.34 12.75 -1.22
C GLY A 126 12.07 13.04 -2.51
N LEU A 127 11.78 12.26 -3.55
CA LEU A 127 12.14 12.58 -4.93
C LEU A 127 10.85 12.99 -5.64
N ARG A 128 10.87 14.15 -6.29
CA ARG A 128 9.72 14.64 -7.06
C ARG A 128 10.19 15.11 -8.44
N VAL A 129 9.36 14.82 -9.43
CA VAL A 129 9.45 15.38 -10.77
C VAL A 129 8.15 16.15 -11.01
N ASP A 130 8.25 17.44 -11.28
CA ASP A 130 7.11 18.30 -11.55
C ASP A 130 6.68 18.24 -13.03
N ALA A 131 5.49 18.72 -13.34
CA ALA A 131 4.92 18.65 -14.68
C ALA A 131 5.74 19.41 -15.74
N ASP A 132 6.53 20.40 -15.34
CA ASP A 132 7.46 21.14 -16.20
C ASP A 132 8.80 20.43 -16.45
N GLY A 133 8.97 19.22 -15.88
CA GLY A 133 10.19 18.42 -15.99
C GLY A 133 11.28 18.79 -14.97
N SER A 134 11.06 19.81 -14.13
CA SER A 134 11.97 20.06 -13.01
C SER A 134 11.91 18.91 -12.00
N SER A 135 13.01 18.67 -11.31
CA SER A 135 13.08 17.59 -10.32
C SER A 135 13.90 17.96 -9.10
N GLN A 136 13.53 17.35 -7.97
CA GLN A 136 14.27 17.52 -6.73
C GLN A 136 14.28 16.27 -5.87
N LEU A 137 15.40 16.05 -5.18
CA LEU A 137 15.50 15.17 -4.02
C LEU A 137 15.63 16.03 -2.78
N LEU A 138 14.71 15.89 -1.84
CA LEU A 138 14.69 16.61 -0.58
C LEU A 138 14.87 15.65 0.59
N LEU A 139 15.84 15.93 1.46
CA LEU A 139 15.98 15.30 2.76
C LEU A 139 15.59 16.29 3.85
N THR A 140 14.80 15.84 4.83
CA THR A 140 14.31 16.64 5.94
C THR A 140 14.74 16.07 7.28
N ASP A 141 14.83 16.90 8.29
CA ASP A 141 15.03 16.49 9.68
C ASP A 141 13.69 16.08 10.36
N ASN A 142 13.75 15.72 11.62
CA ASN A 142 12.57 15.31 12.38
C ASN A 142 11.56 16.45 12.64
N LEU A 143 11.91 17.70 12.36
CA LEU A 143 11.01 18.84 12.42
C LEU A 143 10.52 19.28 11.03
N THR A 144 10.65 18.38 10.03
CA THR A 144 10.25 18.61 8.62
C THR A 144 10.98 19.75 7.92
N ARG A 145 12.13 20.17 8.48
CA ARG A 145 12.95 21.21 7.86
C ARG A 145 13.86 20.57 6.84
N GLY A 146 13.93 21.15 5.64
CA GLY A 146 14.89 20.74 4.63
C GLY A 146 16.31 20.86 5.15
N VAL A 147 17.14 19.83 4.95
CA VAL A 147 18.56 19.81 5.32
C VAL A 147 19.45 19.61 4.10
N VAL A 148 18.97 18.88 3.10
CA VAL A 148 19.66 18.71 1.81
C VAL A 148 18.61 18.74 0.71
N ARG A 149 18.92 19.49 -0.38
CA ARG A 149 18.13 19.46 -1.60
C ARG A 149 19.05 19.34 -2.80
N LEU A 150 18.82 18.31 -3.61
CA LEU A 150 19.35 18.22 -4.98
C LEU A 150 18.25 18.68 -5.92
N ARG A 151 18.56 19.51 -6.90
CA ARG A 151 17.57 20.00 -7.87
C ARG A 151 18.13 20.01 -9.28
N ALA A 152 17.23 19.74 -10.23
CA ALA A 152 17.46 19.96 -11.64
C ALA A 152 16.29 20.78 -12.21
N GLN A 153 16.60 21.71 -13.10
CA GLN A 153 15.62 22.54 -13.80
C GLN A 153 15.25 21.90 -15.12
N GLY A 154 14.00 22.04 -15.57
CA GLY A 154 13.52 21.40 -16.80
C GLY A 154 14.26 21.86 -18.06
N GLU A 155 14.74 23.12 -18.11
CA GLU A 155 15.47 23.69 -19.25
C GLU A 155 17.00 23.63 -19.07
N GLY A 156 17.50 22.89 -18.11
CA GLY A 156 18.90 22.72 -17.80
C GLY A 156 19.33 23.51 -16.55
N GLY A 157 20.48 23.16 -16.02
CA GLY A 157 20.97 23.65 -14.75
C GLY A 157 20.49 22.84 -13.57
N GLY A 158 20.93 23.21 -12.38
CA GLY A 158 20.61 22.51 -11.13
C GLY A 158 21.63 22.85 -10.06
N GLY A 159 21.49 22.16 -8.91
CA GLY A 159 22.42 22.41 -7.81
C GLY A 159 22.12 21.53 -6.60
N VAL A 160 22.98 21.71 -5.61
CA VAL A 160 22.89 21.10 -4.29
C VAL A 160 22.77 22.21 -3.27
N ASP A 161 21.69 22.18 -2.47
CA ASP A 161 21.50 23.13 -1.38
C ASP A 161 21.67 22.37 -0.06
N LEU A 162 22.51 22.90 0.81
CA LEU A 162 22.68 22.45 2.18
C LEU A 162 22.12 23.50 3.12
N PHE A 163 21.22 23.09 4.01
CA PHE A 163 20.51 23.98 4.92
C PHE A 163 20.96 23.74 6.35
N LYS A 164 21.33 24.80 7.07
CA LYS A 164 21.61 24.77 8.51
C LYS A 164 20.66 25.71 9.22
N TRP A 165 19.87 25.17 10.12
CA TRP A 165 18.88 25.88 10.93
C TRP A 165 19.50 26.27 12.28
N ASP A 166 19.78 27.55 12.46
CA ASP A 166 20.20 28.12 13.74
C ASP A 166 18.96 28.55 14.53
N MET A 167 18.53 27.69 15.44
CA MET A 167 17.30 27.90 16.22
C MET A 167 17.43 28.99 17.27
N GLU A 168 18.64 29.27 17.74
CA GLU A 168 18.89 30.31 18.76
C GLU A 168 18.83 31.71 18.11
N ARG A 169 19.39 31.84 16.93
CA ARG A 169 19.44 33.10 16.18
C ARG A 169 18.28 33.29 15.22
N HIS A 170 17.43 32.26 15.04
CA HIS A 170 16.38 32.26 14.03
C HIS A 170 16.89 32.55 12.61
N ILE A 171 18.01 31.94 12.25
CA ILE A 171 18.68 32.15 10.95
C ILE A 171 18.76 30.81 10.21
N LEU A 172 18.31 30.80 8.95
CA LEU A 172 18.57 29.75 8.00
C LEU A 172 19.83 30.13 7.20
N GLN A 173 20.86 29.31 7.30
CA GLN A 173 22.04 29.38 6.45
C GLN A 173 21.87 28.38 5.32
N THR A 174 22.04 28.86 4.07
CA THR A 174 21.97 28.00 2.88
C THR A 174 23.32 28.11 2.15
N ARG A 175 23.87 26.94 1.85
CA ARG A 175 25.05 26.79 0.98
C ARG A 175 24.58 26.09 -0.29
N THR A 176 24.67 26.81 -1.42
CA THR A 176 24.29 26.32 -2.74
C THR A 176 25.53 26.04 -3.55
N LEU A 177 25.61 24.85 -4.12
CA LEU A 177 26.61 24.44 -5.11
C LEU A 177 25.91 24.28 -6.45
N SER A 178 26.35 24.99 -7.46
CA SER A 178 25.83 24.94 -8.84
C SER A 178 26.98 24.90 -9.85
N HIS A 179 26.63 24.82 -11.14
CA HIS A 179 27.64 24.95 -12.23
C HIS A 179 28.36 26.30 -12.18
N ASP A 180 27.69 27.36 -11.74
CA ASP A 180 28.22 28.72 -11.71
C ASP A 180 29.09 29.01 -10.47
N GLY A 181 29.19 28.06 -9.55
CA GLY A 181 30.00 28.14 -8.36
C GLY A 181 29.23 27.88 -7.06
N GLU A 182 29.83 28.38 -5.98
CA GLU A 182 29.28 28.25 -4.62
C GLU A 182 28.75 29.60 -4.14
N GLU A 183 27.55 29.57 -3.56
CA GLU A 183 26.89 30.69 -2.93
C GLU A 183 26.56 30.40 -1.48
N LEU A 184 26.81 31.37 -0.59
CA LEU A 184 26.36 31.31 0.83
C LEU A 184 25.34 32.42 1.04
N SER A 185 24.18 32.04 1.56
CA SER A 185 23.13 32.99 1.93
C SER A 185 22.65 32.78 3.35
N GLN A 186 22.07 33.80 3.94
CA GLN A 186 21.44 33.74 5.28
C GLN A 186 20.11 34.50 5.23
N ALA A 187 19.07 33.88 5.81
CA ALA A 187 17.76 34.49 5.89
C ALA A 187 17.15 34.26 7.29
N PRO A 188 16.44 35.24 7.87
CA PRO A 188 15.68 35.03 9.10
C PRO A 188 14.49 34.08 8.82
N PHE A 189 14.05 33.32 9.81
CA PHE A 189 12.86 32.51 9.77
C PHE A 189 12.02 32.66 11.04
N GLY A 190 10.71 32.43 10.93
CA GLY A 190 9.80 32.41 12.11
C GLY A 190 9.48 33.78 12.70
N GLN A 191 9.42 34.85 11.89
CA GLN A 191 8.83 36.13 12.29
C GLN A 191 7.32 36.13 12.03
#